data_10eda0211062aa913bb5e4d155bb8b64
#
_entry.id   10eda0211062aa913bb5e4d155bb8b64
#
_cell.length_a   1.000
_cell.length_b   1.000
_cell.length_c   1.000
_cell.angle_alpha   90.00
_cell.angle_beta   90.00
_cell.angle_gamma   90.00
#
_symmetry.space_group_name_H-M   'P 1'
#
loop_
_entity.id
_entity.type
_entity.pdbx_description
1 polymer ?
#
loop_
_entity_poly.entity_id
_entity_poly.type
_entity_poly.pdbx_seq_one_letter_code
_entity_poly.pdbx_strand_id
1 'polypeptide(L)'
;VGILNKSQMQGEYIGASAEGGKICAPILRKKVKLTQGETSFLHVNTLGYHEIYINGRKVGEDVLTPAVSHLSKRSLIVTYDITPYLREGENDLLIWLGQGWYKTTTFGAAYEGPLVKAELDVLRNGKWEVVTKTDGSWYGRESGYSDTGTWRALQFGGERVDGRILPRDLSTQALDKMKWTPVVKVNVPDHIASPQMCEVNKIHQILQAVSVKKLGEGLWLVDMGKVQTGWFEMQMPILPAGHEVIMEYSDNLTKDGEFDKQGESDIYISGGKQGEYFRNKFNHHAFRYVRISNLPQKPETGAMKSLQIYGDYKQTATFECSDADLNAIHQMIQYTMKCLTFSGYMVDCPHLERAGYGGDGNSSTMSLQTMYDVAPTFENWVQTWGDSMREGGSLPHV
;
A
#
# COMPACT_ATOMS: atom_id res chain seq x y z
N VAL A 1 -9.22 12.69 1.01
CA VAL A 1 -9.29 14.14 1.29
C VAL A 1 -10.04 14.33 2.57
N GLY A 2 -9.44 15.00 3.57
CA GLY A 2 -10.06 15.22 4.88
C GLY A 2 -11.27 16.12 4.77
N ILE A 3 -12.45 15.54 4.67
CA ILE A 3 -13.74 16.27 4.68
C ILE A 3 -13.97 16.95 6.04
N LEU A 4 -13.40 16.37 7.10
CA LEU A 4 -13.39 16.94 8.44
C LEU A 4 -11.95 17.13 8.90
N ASN A 5 -11.60 18.36 9.25
CA ASN A 5 -10.32 18.65 9.91
C ASN A 5 -10.41 18.20 11.37
N LYS A 6 -9.97 16.96 11.63
CA LYS A 6 -9.97 16.40 12.97
C LYS A 6 -8.55 16.38 13.51
N SER A 7 -8.17 17.45 14.21
CA SER A 7 -6.85 17.58 14.83
C SER A 7 -6.69 16.74 16.10
N GLN A 8 -7.79 16.31 16.72
CA GLN A 8 -7.78 15.51 17.94
C GLN A 8 -8.73 14.32 17.82
N MET A 9 -8.16 13.13 17.82
CA MET A 9 -8.90 11.88 17.86
C MET A 9 -8.90 11.32 19.28
N GLN A 10 -10.05 10.83 19.74
CA GLN A 10 -10.23 10.29 21.09
C GLN A 10 -9.74 8.82 21.22
N GLY A 11 -9.48 8.13 20.11
CA GLY A 11 -9.01 6.75 20.12
C GLY A 11 -7.60 6.61 20.70
N GLU A 12 -7.21 5.37 20.97
CA GLU A 12 -5.86 4.98 21.37
C GLU A 12 -5.15 4.30 20.18
N TYR A 13 -3.82 4.35 20.12
CA TYR A 13 -3.10 3.51 19.17
C TYR A 13 -3.17 2.06 19.60
N ILE A 14 -3.56 1.20 18.66
CA ILE A 14 -3.66 -0.23 18.85
C ILE A 14 -2.88 -0.99 17.78
N GLY A 15 -2.38 -2.18 18.16
CA GLY A 15 -1.75 -3.14 17.26
C GLY A 15 -2.23 -4.55 17.58
N ALA A 16 -1.97 -5.50 16.69
CA ALA A 16 -2.35 -6.88 16.95
C ALA A 16 -1.38 -7.56 17.91
N SER A 17 -1.91 -8.33 18.85
CA SER A 17 -1.12 -9.19 19.73
C SER A 17 -0.78 -10.50 19.03
N ALA A 18 0.49 -10.91 19.08
CA ALA A 18 0.95 -12.24 18.67
C ALA A 18 1.67 -12.94 19.81
N GLU A 19 1.34 -14.21 20.04
CA GLU A 19 2.19 -15.10 20.82
C GLU A 19 3.43 -15.41 19.96
N GLY A 20 4.58 -14.83 20.31
CA GLY A 20 5.85 -15.16 19.65
C GLY A 20 6.38 -14.16 18.62
N GLY A 21 5.85 -12.94 18.55
CA GLY A 21 6.50 -11.93 17.75
C GLY A 21 5.62 -10.91 17.03
N LYS A 22 6.23 -10.23 16.09
CA LYS A 22 5.65 -9.16 15.27
C LYS A 22 4.63 -9.72 14.26
N ILE A 23 3.46 -9.12 14.16
CA ILE A 23 2.55 -9.30 13.02
C ILE A 23 2.71 -8.10 12.07
N CYS A 24 3.30 -8.33 10.90
CA CYS A 24 3.60 -7.27 9.92
C CYS A 24 2.37 -6.70 9.23
N ALA A 25 1.36 -7.54 9.00
CA ALA A 25 0.15 -7.13 8.29
C ALA A 25 -1.11 -7.69 8.96
N PRO A 26 -1.46 -7.21 10.17
CA PRO A 26 -2.64 -7.70 10.89
C PRO A 26 -3.95 -7.18 10.28
N ILE A 27 -5.01 -7.95 10.49
CA ILE A 27 -6.39 -7.47 10.33
C ILE A 27 -6.93 -7.18 11.73
N LEU A 28 -7.42 -5.97 11.93
CA LEU A 28 -8.12 -5.55 13.14
C LEU A 28 -9.61 -5.50 12.86
N ARG A 29 -10.43 -5.93 13.83
CA ARG A 29 -11.88 -6.06 13.67
C ARG A 29 -12.63 -5.43 14.83
N LYS A 30 -13.73 -4.74 14.49
CA LYS A 30 -14.73 -4.23 15.41
C LYS A 30 -16.12 -4.43 14.85
N LYS A 31 -17.05 -4.93 15.65
CA LYS A 31 -18.49 -4.92 15.34
C LYS A 31 -19.12 -3.68 15.92
N VAL A 32 -19.92 -2.98 15.12
CA VAL A 32 -20.57 -1.72 15.49
C VAL A 32 -22.04 -1.75 15.04
N LYS A 33 -22.94 -1.31 15.92
CA LYS A 33 -24.36 -1.14 15.56
C LYS A 33 -24.56 0.27 14.99
N LEU A 34 -25.06 0.33 13.78
CA LEU A 34 -25.33 1.58 13.05
C LEU A 34 -26.69 1.50 12.37
N THR A 35 -27.26 2.65 12.06
CA THR A 35 -28.49 2.77 11.28
C THR A 35 -28.13 3.00 9.81
N GLN A 36 -28.80 2.31 8.91
CA GLN A 36 -28.57 2.48 7.49
C GLN A 36 -28.91 3.92 7.05
N GLY A 37 -28.02 4.53 6.26
CA GLY A 37 -28.21 5.88 5.73
C GLY A 37 -27.78 7.02 6.66
N GLU A 38 -27.36 6.75 7.90
CA GLU A 38 -26.71 7.77 8.74
C GLU A 38 -25.38 8.19 8.11
N THR A 39 -25.20 9.49 7.84
CA THR A 39 -23.91 10.02 7.35
C THR A 39 -22.79 9.67 8.33
N SER A 40 -21.82 8.90 7.86
CA SER A 40 -20.82 8.30 8.72
C SER A 40 -19.41 8.42 8.12
N PHE A 41 -18.48 8.98 8.90
CA PHE A 41 -17.08 9.12 8.51
C PHE A 41 -16.17 8.34 9.44
N LEU A 42 -15.25 7.57 8.85
CA LEU A 42 -14.18 6.90 9.55
C LEU A 42 -12.89 7.68 9.36
N HIS A 43 -12.33 8.18 10.45
CA HIS A 43 -11.03 8.85 10.50
C HIS A 43 -9.97 7.83 10.90
N VAL A 44 -8.92 7.69 10.10
CA VAL A 44 -7.88 6.68 10.29
C VAL A 44 -6.51 7.34 10.27
N ASN A 45 -5.79 7.20 11.37
CA ASN A 45 -4.39 7.60 11.52
C ASN A 45 -3.54 6.35 11.71
N THR A 46 -2.72 6.01 10.72
CA THR A 46 -1.94 4.78 10.72
C THR A 46 -0.45 5.08 10.75
N LEU A 47 0.26 4.38 11.60
CA LEU A 47 1.72 4.27 11.55
C LEU A 47 2.05 2.99 10.77
N GLY A 48 2.25 3.15 9.48
CA GLY A 48 2.27 2.11 8.46
C GLY A 48 1.22 2.38 7.37
N TYR A 49 0.78 1.34 6.66
CA TYR A 49 -0.28 1.40 5.67
C TYR A 49 -1.59 0.79 6.20
N HIS A 50 -2.72 1.14 5.56
CA HIS A 50 -4.00 0.50 5.84
C HIS A 50 -4.88 0.34 4.60
N GLU A 51 -5.78 -0.63 4.67
CA GLU A 51 -6.99 -0.72 3.86
C GLU A 51 -8.21 -0.92 4.79
N ILE A 52 -9.32 -0.31 4.43
CA ILE A 52 -10.56 -0.35 5.21
C ILE A 52 -11.58 -1.25 4.51
N TYR A 53 -12.27 -2.08 5.29
CA TYR A 53 -13.36 -2.92 4.80
C TYR A 53 -14.57 -2.80 5.73
N ILE A 54 -15.75 -2.62 5.14
CA ILE A 54 -17.03 -2.61 5.84
C ILE A 54 -17.88 -3.73 5.27
N ASN A 55 -18.35 -4.64 6.13
CA ASN A 55 -19.19 -5.78 5.74
C ASN A 55 -18.58 -6.60 4.58
N GLY A 56 -17.27 -6.78 4.58
CA GLY A 56 -16.51 -7.52 3.55
C GLY A 56 -16.20 -6.74 2.27
N ARG A 57 -16.68 -5.49 2.13
CA ARG A 57 -16.41 -4.64 0.97
C ARG A 57 -15.30 -3.64 1.27
N LYS A 58 -14.30 -3.55 0.39
CA LYS A 58 -13.25 -2.52 0.51
C LYS A 58 -13.88 -1.13 0.37
N VAL A 59 -13.49 -0.23 1.25
CA VAL A 59 -13.86 1.19 1.21
C VAL A 59 -12.84 1.95 0.38
N GLY A 60 -13.31 2.67 -0.63
CA GLY A 60 -12.44 3.42 -1.53
C GLY A 60 -11.64 2.54 -2.52
N GLU A 61 -10.85 3.20 -3.34
CA GLU A 61 -9.99 2.58 -4.37
C GLU A 61 -8.50 2.77 -4.06
N ASP A 62 -8.20 3.50 -2.99
CA ASP A 62 -6.86 3.82 -2.56
C ASP A 62 -6.06 2.57 -2.16
N VAL A 63 -4.76 2.62 -2.44
CA VAL A 63 -3.79 1.58 -2.10
C VAL A 63 -2.53 2.24 -1.55
N LEU A 64 -1.75 1.51 -0.74
CA LEU A 64 -0.54 2.03 -0.11
C LEU A 64 -0.79 3.38 0.61
N THR A 65 -1.89 3.45 1.36
CA THR A 65 -2.37 4.61 2.10
C THR A 65 -2.00 4.50 3.58
N PRO A 66 -1.60 5.59 4.27
CA PRO A 66 -1.57 6.99 3.85
C PRO A 66 -0.38 7.37 2.99
N ALA A 67 -0.35 8.63 2.52
CA ALA A 67 0.78 9.23 1.85
C ALA A 67 2.04 9.26 2.75
N VAL A 68 3.19 9.52 2.12
CA VAL A 68 4.45 9.64 2.85
C VAL A 68 4.44 10.82 3.82
N SER A 69 5.01 10.62 5.01
CA SER A 69 5.28 11.65 6.01
C SER A 69 6.47 11.26 6.87
N HIS A 70 7.03 12.22 7.60
CA HIS A 70 8.07 11.95 8.59
C HIS A 70 7.44 11.43 9.88
N LEU A 71 7.18 10.13 9.96
CA LEU A 71 6.34 9.50 11.00
C LEU A 71 6.70 9.88 12.45
N SER A 72 7.98 10.14 12.77
CA SER A 72 8.38 10.57 14.11
C SER A 72 8.01 12.03 14.43
N LYS A 73 7.59 12.83 13.43
CA LYS A 73 7.17 14.22 13.57
C LYS A 73 5.71 14.41 13.21
N ARG A 74 5.24 13.69 12.19
CA ARG A 74 3.90 13.84 11.64
C ARG A 74 3.35 12.51 11.16
N SER A 75 2.08 12.24 11.48
CA SER A 75 1.27 11.20 10.86
C SER A 75 0.06 11.80 10.15
N LEU A 76 -0.43 11.13 9.12
CA LEU A 76 -1.53 11.63 8.32
C LEU A 76 -2.84 10.92 8.68
N ILE A 77 -3.92 11.71 8.78
CA ILE A 77 -5.29 11.21 9.00
C ILE A 77 -5.98 11.13 7.65
N VAL A 78 -6.45 9.94 7.29
CA VAL A 78 -7.30 9.74 6.12
C VAL A 78 -8.75 9.57 6.57
N THR A 79 -9.65 10.29 5.93
CA THR A 79 -11.09 10.24 6.25
C THR A 79 -11.86 9.55 5.14
N TYR A 80 -12.64 8.54 5.50
CA TYR A 80 -13.46 7.76 4.58
C TYR A 80 -14.94 8.02 4.83
N ASP A 81 -15.70 8.33 3.77
CA ASP A 81 -17.16 8.24 3.80
C ASP A 81 -17.55 6.77 3.73
N ILE A 82 -18.00 6.23 4.85
CA ILE A 82 -18.44 4.84 4.93
C ILE A 82 -19.94 4.66 4.81
N THR A 83 -20.70 5.75 4.69
CA THR A 83 -22.17 5.76 4.58
C THR A 83 -22.72 4.75 3.56
N PRO A 84 -22.15 4.63 2.32
CA PRO A 84 -22.67 3.71 1.31
C PRO A 84 -22.42 2.22 1.60
N TYR A 85 -21.60 1.91 2.61
CA TYR A 85 -21.20 0.54 2.97
C TYR A 85 -22.01 -0.02 4.16
N LEU A 86 -22.76 0.85 4.84
CA LEU A 86 -23.49 0.49 6.05
C LEU A 86 -24.78 -0.25 5.75
N ARG A 87 -25.16 -1.12 6.67
CA ARG A 87 -26.46 -1.77 6.74
C ARG A 87 -27.12 -1.51 8.09
N GLU A 88 -28.43 -1.72 8.18
CA GLU A 88 -29.13 -1.65 9.44
C GLU A 88 -28.63 -2.68 10.44
N GLY A 89 -28.37 -2.26 11.68
CA GLY A 89 -27.93 -3.10 12.76
C GLY A 89 -26.42 -3.31 12.82
N GLU A 90 -25.99 -4.54 13.01
CA GLU A 90 -24.56 -4.85 13.21
C GLU A 90 -23.77 -4.78 11.90
N ASN A 91 -22.69 -4.01 11.93
CA ASN A 91 -21.72 -3.85 10.84
C ASN A 91 -20.35 -4.33 11.30
N ASP A 92 -19.63 -5.03 10.41
CA ASP A 92 -18.23 -5.40 10.59
C ASP A 92 -17.33 -4.32 10.03
N LEU A 93 -16.51 -3.72 10.88
CA LEU A 93 -15.45 -2.79 10.53
C LEU A 93 -14.11 -3.52 10.61
N LEU A 94 -13.38 -3.59 9.49
CA LEU A 94 -12.03 -4.13 9.43
C LEU A 94 -11.02 -3.06 9.03
N ILE A 95 -9.90 -3.03 9.72
CA ILE A 95 -8.71 -2.26 9.35
C ILE A 95 -7.59 -3.27 9.09
N TRP A 96 -7.18 -3.41 7.82
CA TRP A 96 -6.07 -4.26 7.45
C TRP A 96 -4.82 -3.41 7.36
N LEU A 97 -3.84 -3.68 8.21
CA LEU A 97 -2.63 -2.87 8.34
C LEU A 97 -1.47 -3.49 7.55
N GLY A 98 -0.54 -2.64 7.12
CA GLY A 98 0.74 -3.01 6.54
C GLY A 98 1.88 -2.21 7.17
N GLN A 99 3.10 -2.78 7.20
CA GLN A 99 4.25 -2.17 7.85
C GLN A 99 4.63 -0.82 7.23
N GLY A 100 4.71 -0.74 5.89
CA GLY A 100 5.16 0.47 5.21
C GLY A 100 6.48 1.02 5.78
N TRP A 101 6.57 2.33 5.92
CA TRP A 101 7.74 3.04 6.44
C TRP A 101 7.86 3.06 7.98
N TYR A 102 6.91 2.46 8.69
CA TYR A 102 6.96 2.43 10.15
C TYR A 102 8.08 1.53 10.67
N LYS A 103 8.90 2.09 11.58
CA LYS A 103 9.95 1.37 12.31
C LYS A 103 10.01 1.88 13.76
N THR A 104 10.12 0.96 14.72
CA THR A 104 10.27 1.31 16.15
C THR A 104 11.47 2.22 16.40
N THR A 105 12.60 1.93 15.75
CA THR A 105 13.85 2.71 15.88
C THR A 105 13.72 4.16 15.40
N THR A 106 12.83 4.41 14.44
CA THR A 106 12.59 5.77 13.91
C THR A 106 11.53 6.49 14.72
N PHE A 107 10.49 5.77 15.16
CA PHE A 107 9.33 6.36 15.81
C PHE A 107 9.43 6.37 17.35
N GLY A 108 10.15 5.42 17.93
CA GLY A 108 10.36 5.33 19.38
C GLY A 108 9.23 4.66 20.17
N ALA A 109 8.20 4.12 19.50
CA ALA A 109 7.18 3.32 20.17
C ALA A 109 7.71 1.90 20.44
N ALA A 110 7.43 1.37 21.60
CA ALA A 110 7.87 0.03 22.00
C ALA A 110 6.98 -1.07 21.38
N TYR A 111 6.78 -1.02 20.05
CA TYR A 111 5.95 -1.99 19.32
C TYR A 111 6.46 -2.10 17.88
N GLU A 112 6.73 -3.30 17.41
CA GLU A 112 7.39 -3.51 16.12
C GLU A 112 6.45 -3.55 14.90
N GLY A 113 5.17 -3.87 15.11
CA GLY A 113 4.17 -3.95 14.03
C GLY A 113 3.55 -2.59 13.71
N PRO A 114 2.75 -2.52 12.63
CA PRO A 114 2.01 -1.30 12.32
C PRO A 114 0.95 -1.00 13.37
N LEU A 115 0.68 0.29 13.58
CA LEU A 115 -0.26 0.79 14.57
C LEU A 115 -1.35 1.62 13.91
N VAL A 116 -2.53 1.64 14.52
CA VAL A 116 -3.63 2.50 14.07
C VAL A 116 -4.35 3.14 15.24
N LYS A 117 -4.74 4.39 15.04
CA LYS A 117 -5.69 5.16 15.83
C LYS A 117 -6.83 5.56 14.92
N ALA A 118 -8.05 5.12 15.21
CA ALA A 118 -9.20 5.38 14.36
C ALA A 118 -10.43 5.76 15.17
N GLU A 119 -11.33 6.49 14.54
CA GLU A 119 -12.55 7.00 15.13
C GLU A 119 -13.66 7.07 14.09
N LEU A 120 -14.85 6.61 14.45
CA LEU A 120 -16.04 6.63 13.61
C LEU A 120 -17.01 7.67 14.15
N ASP A 121 -17.26 8.68 13.34
CA ASP A 121 -18.21 9.75 13.60
C ASP A 121 -19.49 9.54 12.77
N VAL A 122 -20.62 9.79 13.40
CA VAL A 122 -21.94 9.72 12.77
C VAL A 122 -22.66 11.06 12.96
N LEU A 123 -23.28 11.56 11.90
CA LEU A 123 -24.07 12.79 11.95
C LEU A 123 -25.50 12.46 12.41
N ARG A 124 -25.86 12.88 13.63
CA ARG A 124 -27.19 12.72 14.23
C ARG A 124 -27.72 14.05 14.69
N ASN A 125 -28.94 14.38 14.29
CA ASN A 125 -29.61 15.63 14.67
C ASN A 125 -28.74 16.89 14.44
N GLY A 126 -27.97 16.91 13.34
CA GLY A 126 -27.07 18.00 12.98
C GLY A 126 -25.77 18.09 13.83
N LYS A 127 -25.48 17.08 14.64
CA LYS A 127 -24.26 17.01 15.45
C LYS A 127 -23.46 15.74 15.13
N TRP A 128 -22.14 15.85 15.13
CA TRP A 128 -21.24 14.72 15.01
C TRP A 128 -21.07 14.02 16.36
N GLU A 129 -21.28 12.72 16.38
CA GLU A 129 -21.14 11.86 17.55
C GLU A 129 -20.11 10.77 17.28
N VAL A 130 -19.15 10.59 18.17
CA VAL A 130 -18.20 9.47 18.12
C VAL A 130 -18.93 8.19 18.55
N VAL A 131 -19.18 7.29 17.61
CA VAL A 131 -19.88 6.03 17.87
C VAL A 131 -18.92 4.92 18.28
N THR A 132 -17.75 4.85 17.70
CA THR A 132 -16.69 3.94 18.10
C THR A 132 -15.31 4.53 17.81
N LYS A 133 -14.34 4.06 18.56
CA LYS A 133 -12.93 4.44 18.41
C LYS A 133 -12.05 3.24 18.70
N THR A 134 -10.78 3.34 18.32
CA THR A 134 -9.78 2.32 18.66
C THR A 134 -9.50 2.33 20.15
N ASP A 135 -9.66 1.17 20.79
CA ASP A 135 -9.42 0.90 22.20
C ASP A 135 -9.21 -0.61 22.40
N GLY A 136 -9.12 -1.04 23.64
CA GLY A 136 -8.94 -2.47 24.01
C GLY A 136 -10.11 -3.40 23.68
N SER A 137 -11.22 -2.90 23.13
CA SER A 137 -12.40 -3.71 22.73
C SER A 137 -12.32 -4.23 21.29
N TRP A 138 -11.26 -3.90 20.58
CA TRP A 138 -10.97 -4.44 19.25
C TRP A 138 -10.29 -5.79 19.32
N TYR A 139 -10.38 -6.52 18.23
CA TYR A 139 -9.72 -7.82 18.06
C TYR A 139 -8.82 -7.77 16.84
N GLY A 140 -7.74 -8.54 16.89
CA GLY A 140 -6.77 -8.64 15.80
C GLY A 140 -6.44 -10.08 15.47
N ARG A 141 -5.93 -10.28 14.25
CA ARG A 141 -5.38 -11.55 13.80
C ARG A 141 -4.30 -11.34 12.74
N GLU A 142 -3.48 -12.35 12.58
CA GLU A 142 -2.58 -12.47 11.44
C GLU A 142 -3.37 -12.64 10.13
N SER A 143 -2.93 -12.00 9.05
CA SER A 143 -3.60 -12.06 7.74
C SER A 143 -3.00 -13.08 6.78
N GLY A 144 -1.79 -13.54 7.05
CA GLY A 144 -1.00 -14.32 6.09
C GLY A 144 -0.02 -13.49 5.26
N TYR A 145 -0.09 -12.17 5.28
CA TYR A 145 0.95 -11.29 4.72
C TYR A 145 2.04 -11.02 5.75
N SER A 146 3.28 -11.09 5.31
CA SER A 146 4.46 -10.64 6.07
C SER A 146 5.53 -10.13 5.12
N ASP A 147 6.48 -9.34 5.63
CA ASP A 147 7.56 -8.77 4.82
C ASP A 147 8.71 -9.77 4.62
N THR A 148 9.36 -9.72 3.46
CA THR A 148 10.62 -10.41 3.18
C THR A 148 11.74 -9.38 3.07
N GLY A 149 12.45 -9.08 4.07
CA GLY A 149 13.51 -8.08 4.03
C GLY A 149 13.16 -6.83 4.83
N THR A 150 13.81 -5.72 4.51
CA THR A 150 13.72 -4.48 5.28
C THR A 150 13.29 -3.32 4.39
N TRP A 151 12.45 -2.42 4.92
CA TRP A 151 12.09 -1.17 4.27
C TRP A 151 13.24 -0.15 4.43
N ARG A 152 14.26 -0.29 3.61
CA ARG A 152 15.36 0.67 3.48
C ARG A 152 15.95 0.58 2.07
N ALA A 153 16.57 1.66 1.64
CA ALA A 153 17.27 1.74 0.36
C ALA A 153 18.10 0.46 0.07
N LEU A 154 18.01 -0.04 -1.16
CA LEU A 154 18.70 -1.23 -1.68
C LEU A 154 18.31 -2.56 -0.98
N GLN A 155 17.25 -2.60 -0.17
CA GLN A 155 16.85 -3.79 0.58
C GLN A 155 15.32 -3.94 0.74
N PHE A 156 14.54 -3.43 -0.18
CA PHE A 156 13.07 -3.50 -0.10
C PHE A 156 12.52 -4.88 -0.45
N GLY A 157 13.07 -5.96 -0.07
CA GLY A 157 12.60 -7.34 -0.25
C GLY A 157 11.29 -7.51 -1.02
N GLY A 158 10.23 -7.82 -0.31
CA GLY A 158 8.89 -8.00 -0.86
C GLY A 158 7.91 -8.50 0.20
N GLU A 159 6.91 -9.26 -0.23
CA GLU A 159 5.89 -9.83 0.62
C GLU A 159 5.92 -11.36 0.60
N ARG A 160 5.76 -11.96 1.77
CA ARG A 160 5.47 -13.39 1.91
C ARG A 160 3.98 -13.54 2.18
N VAL A 161 3.29 -14.29 1.32
CA VAL A 161 1.84 -14.49 1.40
C VAL A 161 1.55 -15.96 1.68
N ASP A 162 1.04 -16.26 2.87
CA ASP A 162 0.66 -17.61 3.27
C ASP A 162 -0.81 -17.89 2.94
N GLY A 163 -1.05 -18.58 1.84
CA GLY A 163 -2.38 -18.95 1.36
C GLY A 163 -3.15 -19.90 2.28
N ARG A 164 -2.46 -20.56 3.24
CA ARG A 164 -3.10 -21.46 4.20
C ARG A 164 -3.94 -20.71 5.24
N ILE A 165 -3.53 -19.47 5.57
CA ILE A 165 -4.18 -18.64 6.61
C ILE A 165 -4.77 -17.34 6.07
N LEU A 166 -4.49 -16.97 4.80
CA LEU A 166 -5.00 -15.78 4.15
C LEU A 166 -6.53 -15.83 4.04
N PRO A 167 -7.27 -14.87 4.65
CA PRO A 167 -8.71 -14.79 4.50
C PRO A 167 -9.08 -14.31 3.09
N ARG A 168 -9.69 -15.17 2.30
CA ARG A 168 -10.16 -14.81 0.95
C ARG A 168 -11.61 -14.35 0.93
N ASP A 169 -12.37 -14.70 1.96
CA ASP A 169 -13.73 -14.24 2.21
C ASP A 169 -13.74 -13.39 3.49
N LEU A 170 -14.08 -12.12 3.34
CA LEU A 170 -14.19 -11.15 4.43
C LEU A 170 -15.66 -10.91 4.83
N SER A 171 -16.59 -11.78 4.43
CA SER A 171 -17.98 -11.74 4.92
C SER A 171 -18.04 -11.97 6.42
N THR A 172 -19.05 -11.41 7.08
CA THR A 172 -19.28 -11.59 8.51
C THR A 172 -19.29 -13.07 8.91
N GLN A 173 -19.96 -13.93 8.10
CA GLN A 173 -20.04 -15.37 8.37
C GLN A 173 -18.68 -16.08 8.30
N ALA A 174 -17.81 -15.67 7.39
CA ALA A 174 -16.46 -16.21 7.29
C ALA A 174 -15.58 -15.73 8.46
N LEU A 175 -15.66 -14.44 8.78
CA LEU A 175 -14.89 -13.82 9.85
C LEU A 175 -15.26 -14.36 11.23
N ASP A 176 -16.54 -14.68 11.49
CA ASP A 176 -17.00 -15.24 12.76
C ASP A 176 -16.47 -16.66 13.04
N LYS A 177 -16.03 -17.37 12.00
CA LYS A 177 -15.39 -18.69 12.12
C LYS A 177 -13.89 -18.64 12.38
N MET A 178 -13.27 -17.46 12.29
CA MET A 178 -11.83 -17.28 12.46
C MET A 178 -11.47 -17.04 13.93
N LYS A 179 -10.24 -17.39 14.29
CA LYS A 179 -9.69 -17.07 15.62
C LYS A 179 -9.26 -15.61 15.65
N TRP A 180 -9.68 -14.90 16.68
CA TRP A 180 -9.34 -13.51 16.95
C TRP A 180 -8.75 -13.40 18.36
N THR A 181 -7.78 -12.51 18.54
CA THR A 181 -7.16 -12.19 19.82
C THR A 181 -7.41 -10.73 20.18
N PRO A 182 -7.51 -10.36 21.47
CA PRO A 182 -7.57 -8.95 21.85
C PRO A 182 -6.36 -8.18 21.29
N VAL A 183 -6.60 -6.93 20.89
CA VAL A 183 -5.52 -6.02 20.49
C VAL A 183 -4.70 -5.57 21.68
N VAL A 184 -3.49 -5.05 21.42
CA VAL A 184 -2.68 -4.35 22.42
C VAL A 184 -2.80 -2.84 22.24
N LYS A 185 -2.90 -2.09 23.35
CA LYS A 185 -2.79 -0.64 23.35
C LYS A 185 -1.32 -0.27 23.45
N VAL A 186 -0.90 0.69 22.64
CA VAL A 186 0.49 1.11 22.54
C VAL A 186 0.60 2.62 22.80
N ASN A 187 1.43 2.99 23.74
CA ASN A 187 1.80 4.37 23.93
C ASN A 187 2.80 4.78 22.85
N VAL A 188 2.49 5.83 22.13
CA VAL A 188 3.36 6.40 21.10
C VAL A 188 3.83 7.79 21.52
N PRO A 189 5.04 8.21 21.14
CA PRO A 189 5.52 9.57 21.39
C PRO A 189 4.58 10.63 20.79
N ASP A 190 4.54 11.80 21.40
CA ASP A 190 3.79 12.93 20.87
C ASP A 190 4.33 13.33 19.49
N HIS A 191 3.42 13.51 18.57
CA HIS A 191 3.70 13.95 17.20
C HIS A 191 2.48 14.66 16.62
N ILE A 192 2.67 15.40 15.53
CA ILE A 192 1.57 16.08 14.86
C ILE A 192 0.72 15.07 14.10
N ALA A 193 -0.59 15.08 14.34
CA ALA A 193 -1.55 14.39 13.48
C ALA A 193 -2.27 15.44 12.61
N SER A 194 -2.19 15.32 11.29
CA SER A 194 -2.81 16.25 10.35
C SER A 194 -3.59 15.51 9.26
N PRO A 195 -4.67 16.09 8.71
CA PRO A 195 -5.36 15.50 7.58
C PRO A 195 -4.44 15.32 6.38
N GLN A 196 -4.57 14.20 5.67
CA GLN A 196 -3.96 14.03 4.36
C GLN A 196 -4.69 14.92 3.35
N MET A 197 -3.99 15.85 2.73
CA MET A 197 -4.54 16.78 1.75
C MET A 197 -4.09 16.45 0.32
N CYS A 198 -3.02 15.67 0.15
CA CYS A 198 -2.58 15.20 -1.16
C CYS A 198 -3.40 14.00 -1.64
N GLU A 199 -3.30 13.74 -2.93
CA GLU A 199 -3.99 12.65 -3.60
C GLU A 199 -3.55 11.29 -3.04
N VAL A 200 -4.45 10.31 -3.09
CA VAL A 200 -4.13 8.93 -2.74
C VAL A 200 -3.48 8.20 -3.92
N ASN A 201 -2.78 7.10 -3.65
CA ASN A 201 -2.37 6.18 -4.70
C ASN A 201 -3.57 5.34 -5.16
N LYS A 202 -3.67 5.11 -6.48
CA LYS A 202 -4.63 4.17 -7.07
C LYS A 202 -3.97 3.24 -8.08
N ILE A 203 -4.67 2.15 -8.39
CA ILE A 203 -4.34 1.31 -9.55
C ILE A 203 -4.96 1.96 -10.77
N HIS A 204 -4.13 2.47 -11.67
CA HIS A 204 -4.60 3.19 -12.86
C HIS A 204 -4.58 2.36 -14.14
N GLN A 205 -3.67 1.38 -14.23
CA GLN A 205 -3.54 0.54 -15.40
C GLN A 205 -3.27 -0.91 -15.01
N ILE A 206 -3.86 -1.83 -15.76
CA ILE A 206 -3.63 -3.26 -15.64
C ILE A 206 -2.98 -3.73 -16.94
N LEU A 207 -1.78 -4.29 -16.86
CA LEU A 207 -1.05 -4.86 -17.99
C LEU A 207 -1.00 -6.37 -17.85
N GLN A 208 -1.22 -7.09 -18.95
CA GLN A 208 -1.06 -8.53 -19.04
C GLN A 208 0.39 -8.89 -19.39
N ALA A 209 0.87 -10.05 -18.94
CA ALA A 209 2.14 -10.58 -19.42
C ALA A 209 2.12 -10.79 -20.94
N VAL A 210 3.20 -10.41 -21.61
CA VAL A 210 3.31 -10.53 -23.08
C VAL A 210 3.99 -11.83 -23.49
N SER A 211 4.89 -12.36 -22.67
CA SER A 211 5.55 -13.64 -22.97
C SER A 211 6.01 -14.39 -21.72
N VAL A 212 6.18 -15.70 -21.86
CA VAL A 212 6.75 -16.59 -20.85
C VAL A 212 7.78 -17.51 -21.49
N LYS A 213 9.04 -17.39 -21.04
CA LYS A 213 10.19 -18.21 -21.47
C LYS A 213 10.56 -19.22 -20.38
N LYS A 214 10.77 -20.49 -20.75
CA LYS A 214 11.34 -21.48 -19.83
C LYS A 214 12.84 -21.25 -19.67
N LEU A 215 13.32 -21.12 -18.44
CA LEU A 215 14.76 -21.03 -18.13
C LEU A 215 15.32 -22.36 -17.59
N GLY A 216 14.47 -23.17 -16.97
CA GLY A 216 14.81 -24.45 -16.38
C GLY A 216 13.59 -25.19 -15.91
N GLU A 217 13.77 -26.31 -15.21
CA GLU A 217 12.63 -27.00 -14.61
C GLU A 217 12.08 -26.19 -13.43
N GLY A 218 10.77 -25.92 -13.47
CA GLY A 218 10.11 -25.05 -12.48
C GLY A 218 10.59 -23.61 -12.48
N LEU A 219 11.34 -23.16 -13.51
CA LEU A 219 11.92 -21.83 -13.61
C LEU A 219 11.49 -21.13 -14.90
N TRP A 220 10.84 -19.97 -14.74
CA TRP A 220 10.21 -19.22 -15.81
C TRP A 220 10.61 -17.75 -15.76
N LEU A 221 10.77 -17.14 -16.94
CA LEU A 221 10.94 -15.70 -17.12
C LEU A 221 9.69 -15.15 -17.80
N VAL A 222 9.06 -14.19 -17.16
CA VAL A 222 7.87 -13.48 -17.64
C VAL A 222 8.27 -12.07 -18.07
N ASP A 223 7.86 -11.65 -19.28
CA ASP A 223 7.99 -10.27 -19.73
C ASP A 223 6.61 -9.58 -19.68
N MET A 224 6.51 -8.50 -18.96
CA MET A 224 5.31 -7.65 -18.84
C MET A 224 5.22 -6.58 -19.94
N GLY A 225 6.19 -6.54 -20.87
CA GLY A 225 6.20 -5.68 -22.07
C GLY A 225 6.84 -4.31 -21.82
N LYS A 226 6.68 -3.71 -20.66
CA LYS A 226 7.32 -2.43 -20.29
C LYS A 226 7.56 -2.35 -18.78
N VAL A 227 8.52 -1.51 -18.40
CA VAL A 227 8.77 -1.19 -16.98
C VAL A 227 7.56 -0.47 -16.40
N GLN A 228 7.18 -0.82 -15.19
CA GLN A 228 6.14 -0.15 -14.44
C GLN A 228 6.39 -0.24 -12.93
N THR A 229 5.74 0.61 -12.16
CA THR A 229 5.77 0.57 -10.70
C THR A 229 4.39 0.19 -10.18
N GLY A 230 4.35 -0.79 -9.27
CA GLY A 230 3.09 -1.23 -8.67
C GLY A 230 3.13 -2.67 -8.18
N TRP A 231 2.04 -3.38 -8.36
CA TRP A 231 1.82 -4.73 -7.87
C TRP A 231 1.89 -5.78 -8.98
N PHE A 232 2.33 -6.95 -8.62
CA PHE A 232 2.19 -8.15 -9.42
C PHE A 232 1.04 -9.00 -8.90
N GLU A 233 0.24 -9.55 -9.80
CA GLU A 233 -0.84 -10.50 -9.50
C GLU A 233 -0.69 -11.72 -10.39
N MET A 234 -0.84 -12.92 -9.81
CA MET A 234 -0.77 -14.18 -10.53
C MET A 234 -1.81 -15.16 -10.01
N GLN A 235 -2.62 -15.72 -10.93
CA GLN A 235 -3.44 -16.89 -10.64
C GLN A 235 -2.53 -18.10 -10.45
N MET A 236 -2.64 -18.76 -9.29
CA MET A 236 -1.82 -19.93 -9.00
C MET A 236 -2.45 -21.20 -9.58
N PRO A 237 -1.65 -22.09 -10.18
CA PRO A 237 -2.12 -23.45 -10.45
C PRO A 237 -2.42 -24.17 -9.13
N ILE A 238 -3.08 -25.32 -9.20
CA ILE A 238 -3.26 -26.15 -8.00
C ILE A 238 -1.90 -26.71 -7.59
N LEU A 239 -1.44 -26.34 -6.41
CA LEU A 239 -0.17 -26.75 -5.81
C LEU A 239 -0.44 -27.43 -4.47
N PRO A 240 0.43 -28.33 -3.99
CA PRO A 240 0.31 -28.87 -2.64
C PRO A 240 0.30 -27.77 -1.59
N ALA A 241 -0.45 -27.95 -0.49
CA ALA A 241 -0.42 -27.02 0.63
C ALA A 241 0.99 -26.91 1.20
N GLY A 242 1.45 -25.69 1.43
CA GLY A 242 2.81 -25.40 1.90
C GLY A 242 3.87 -25.31 0.78
N HIS A 243 3.51 -25.56 -0.48
CA HIS A 243 4.43 -25.37 -1.61
C HIS A 243 4.74 -23.87 -1.78
N GLU A 244 6.02 -23.53 -1.86
CA GLU A 244 6.48 -22.15 -2.01
C GLU A 244 6.79 -21.84 -3.48
N VAL A 245 6.21 -20.74 -4.00
CA VAL A 245 6.55 -20.13 -5.28
C VAL A 245 7.26 -18.82 -5.02
N ILE A 246 8.41 -18.61 -5.65
CA ILE A 246 9.22 -17.39 -5.49
C ILE A 246 9.13 -16.57 -6.77
N MET A 247 8.86 -15.27 -6.62
CA MET A 247 8.80 -14.29 -7.71
C MET A 247 9.85 -13.23 -7.44
N GLU A 248 10.83 -13.10 -8.36
CA GLU A 248 11.87 -12.08 -8.31
C GLU A 248 11.65 -11.08 -9.42
N TYR A 249 11.93 -9.81 -9.17
CA TYR A 249 11.60 -8.69 -10.05
C TYR A 249 12.84 -8.01 -10.60
N SER A 250 12.74 -7.51 -11.85
CA SER A 250 13.77 -6.70 -12.48
C SER A 250 13.18 -5.77 -13.53
N ASP A 251 13.73 -4.58 -13.66
CA ASP A 251 13.37 -3.63 -14.69
C ASP A 251 14.03 -3.94 -16.03
N ASN A 252 15.15 -4.69 -16.04
CA ASN A 252 15.90 -5.01 -17.25
C ASN A 252 16.44 -6.46 -17.27
N LEU A 253 17.04 -6.83 -18.38
CA LEU A 253 17.91 -7.98 -18.54
C LEU A 253 19.35 -7.53 -18.71
N THR A 254 20.31 -8.37 -18.36
CA THR A 254 21.72 -8.12 -18.64
C THR A 254 21.98 -8.02 -20.15
N LYS A 255 23.18 -7.57 -20.55
CA LYS A 255 23.58 -7.47 -21.96
C LYS A 255 23.50 -8.83 -22.69
N ASP A 256 23.64 -9.93 -21.97
CA ASP A 256 23.54 -11.31 -22.51
C ASP A 256 22.10 -11.84 -22.50
N GLY A 257 21.12 -11.02 -22.10
CA GLY A 257 19.71 -11.39 -22.05
C GLY A 257 19.31 -12.25 -20.84
N GLU A 258 20.16 -12.31 -19.82
CA GLU A 258 19.90 -13.01 -18.57
C GLU A 258 19.14 -12.09 -17.59
N PHE A 259 18.43 -12.69 -16.63
CA PHE A 259 17.70 -11.96 -15.59
C PHE A 259 18.67 -11.19 -14.67
N ASP A 260 18.53 -9.88 -14.61
CA ASP A 260 19.33 -9.02 -13.73
C ASP A 260 18.73 -8.97 -12.32
N LYS A 261 19.35 -9.64 -11.36
CA LYS A 261 18.84 -9.79 -10.00
C LYS A 261 19.09 -8.53 -9.17
N GLN A 262 18.04 -7.82 -8.82
CA GLN A 262 18.11 -6.55 -8.07
C GLN A 262 17.75 -6.68 -6.58
N GLY A 263 17.22 -7.83 -6.14
CA GLY A 263 16.97 -8.14 -4.73
C GLY A 263 15.52 -8.05 -4.30
N GLU A 264 14.62 -7.49 -5.10
CA GLU A 264 13.17 -7.50 -4.85
C GLU A 264 12.62 -8.91 -5.10
N SER A 265 11.86 -9.46 -4.15
CA SER A 265 11.27 -10.79 -4.31
C SER A 265 10.08 -11.02 -3.39
N ASP A 266 9.06 -11.68 -3.92
CA ASP A 266 7.89 -12.15 -3.17
C ASP A 266 7.91 -13.67 -3.05
N ILE A 267 7.22 -14.16 -2.03
CA ILE A 267 7.04 -15.59 -1.78
C ILE A 267 5.55 -15.87 -1.58
N TYR A 268 5.01 -16.80 -2.34
CA TYR A 268 3.67 -17.31 -2.13
C TYR A 268 3.73 -18.75 -1.60
N ILE A 269 3.01 -19.01 -0.49
CA ILE A 269 2.83 -20.33 0.08
C ILE A 269 1.43 -20.80 -0.26
N SER A 270 1.30 -21.89 -1.02
CA SER A 270 0.02 -22.44 -1.41
C SER A 270 -0.79 -22.94 -0.21
N GLY A 271 -2.08 -22.65 -0.22
CA GLY A 271 -3.07 -23.25 0.69
C GLY A 271 -3.59 -24.61 0.22
N GLY A 272 -3.19 -25.06 -0.98
CA GLY A 272 -3.63 -26.35 -1.55
C GLY A 272 -5.01 -26.32 -2.17
N LYS A 273 -5.54 -25.17 -2.54
CA LYS A 273 -6.92 -25.00 -3.02
C LYS A 273 -6.96 -24.52 -4.48
N GLN A 274 -8.03 -24.85 -5.17
CA GLN A 274 -8.31 -24.29 -6.48
C GLN A 274 -8.69 -22.81 -6.38
N GLY A 275 -8.28 -22.00 -7.39
CA GLY A 275 -8.63 -20.58 -7.48
C GLY A 275 -7.80 -19.69 -6.58
N GLU A 276 -6.67 -20.17 -6.06
CA GLU A 276 -5.72 -19.33 -5.33
C GLU A 276 -5.03 -18.33 -6.26
N TYR A 277 -4.67 -17.19 -5.72
CA TYR A 277 -3.85 -16.20 -6.41
C TYR A 277 -2.90 -15.52 -5.43
N PHE A 278 -1.77 -15.08 -5.95
CA PHE A 278 -0.87 -14.12 -5.32
C PHE A 278 -1.21 -12.72 -5.80
N ARG A 279 -1.11 -11.73 -4.93
CA ARG A 279 -1.12 -10.30 -5.25
C ARG A 279 -0.41 -9.55 -4.13
N ASN A 280 0.42 -8.58 -4.49
CA ASN A 280 0.96 -7.62 -3.52
C ASN A 280 -0.16 -6.82 -2.85
N LYS A 281 0.11 -6.32 -1.64
CA LYS A 281 -0.85 -5.51 -0.89
C LYS A 281 -0.23 -4.28 -0.26
N PHE A 282 0.87 -4.43 0.46
CA PHE A 282 1.51 -3.34 1.22
C PHE A 282 2.95 -3.07 0.84
N ASN A 283 3.48 -3.78 -0.15
CA ASN A 283 4.74 -3.48 -0.82
C ASN A 283 4.47 -3.26 -2.30
N HIS A 284 5.42 -2.66 -3.01
CA HIS A 284 5.36 -2.48 -4.45
C HIS A 284 6.72 -2.76 -5.06
N HIS A 285 6.76 -3.00 -6.35
CA HIS A 285 7.98 -3.25 -7.12
C HIS A 285 8.01 -2.36 -8.36
N ALA A 286 9.21 -2.13 -8.91
CA ALA A 286 9.35 -1.54 -10.24
C ALA A 286 10.03 -2.56 -11.14
N PHE A 287 9.30 -3.04 -12.14
CA PHE A 287 9.72 -4.18 -12.93
C PHE A 287 9.13 -4.20 -14.34
N ARG A 288 9.84 -4.85 -15.23
CA ARG A 288 9.34 -5.37 -16.49
C ARG A 288 9.37 -6.89 -16.51
N TYR A 289 10.37 -7.48 -15.87
CA TYR A 289 10.59 -8.92 -15.87
C TYR A 289 10.30 -9.52 -14.50
N VAL A 290 9.67 -10.70 -14.51
CA VAL A 290 9.45 -11.50 -13.30
C VAL A 290 10.05 -12.87 -13.52
N ARG A 291 11.01 -13.27 -12.68
CA ARG A 291 11.53 -14.62 -12.63
C ARG A 291 10.77 -15.44 -11.60
N ILE A 292 10.09 -16.48 -12.04
CA ILE A 292 9.28 -17.33 -11.17
C ILE A 292 9.98 -18.65 -10.97
N SER A 293 10.24 -19.02 -9.73
CA SER A 293 10.90 -20.26 -9.32
C SER A 293 9.94 -21.18 -8.56
N ASN A 294 10.23 -22.48 -8.55
CA ASN A 294 9.43 -23.52 -7.91
C ASN A 294 8.00 -23.62 -8.46
N LEU A 295 7.78 -23.27 -9.71
CA LEU A 295 6.50 -23.41 -10.38
C LEU A 295 6.54 -24.59 -11.38
N PRO A 296 5.97 -25.77 -11.07
CA PRO A 296 6.13 -26.97 -11.89
C PRO A 296 5.54 -26.84 -13.31
N GLN A 297 4.47 -26.07 -13.46
CA GLN A 297 3.77 -25.89 -14.73
C GLN A 297 4.06 -24.52 -15.32
N LYS A 298 4.10 -24.43 -16.66
CA LYS A 298 4.21 -23.15 -17.37
C LYS A 298 3.01 -22.27 -17.02
N PRO A 299 3.22 -21.05 -16.49
CA PRO A 299 2.12 -20.13 -16.28
C PRO A 299 1.61 -19.57 -17.61
N GLU A 300 0.30 -19.43 -17.73
CA GLU A 300 -0.32 -18.76 -18.87
C GLU A 300 -0.14 -17.24 -18.77
N THR A 301 0.10 -16.56 -19.88
CA THR A 301 0.25 -15.10 -19.89
C THR A 301 -0.99 -14.39 -19.31
N GLY A 302 -2.19 -14.89 -19.64
CA GLY A 302 -3.45 -14.37 -19.12
C GLY A 302 -3.67 -14.55 -17.61
N ALA A 303 -2.88 -15.42 -16.96
CA ALA A 303 -2.93 -15.62 -15.52
C ALA A 303 -2.12 -14.58 -14.72
N MET A 304 -1.32 -13.75 -15.40
CA MET A 304 -0.41 -12.80 -14.76
C MET A 304 -0.70 -11.38 -15.20
N LYS A 305 -0.74 -10.50 -14.22
CA LYS A 305 -1.01 -9.07 -14.41
C LYS A 305 -0.02 -8.24 -13.60
N SER A 306 0.27 -7.08 -14.11
CA SER A 306 0.88 -6.01 -13.34
C SER A 306 -0.10 -4.85 -13.19
N LEU A 307 -0.18 -4.31 -11.98
CA LEU A 307 -1.13 -3.28 -11.56
C LEU A 307 -0.34 -2.01 -11.32
N GLN A 308 -0.36 -1.08 -12.30
CA GLN A 308 0.40 0.16 -12.19
C GLN A 308 -0.22 1.09 -11.15
N ILE A 309 0.59 1.55 -10.20
CA ILE A 309 0.17 2.39 -9.08
C ILE A 309 0.91 3.73 -9.13
N TYR A 310 0.15 4.83 -9.02
CA TYR A 310 0.67 6.18 -8.81
C TYR A 310 -0.37 7.08 -8.16
N GLY A 311 0.01 8.31 -7.79
CA GLY A 311 -0.90 9.29 -7.18
C GLY A 311 -2.04 9.69 -8.11
N ASP A 312 -3.27 9.78 -7.59
CA ASP A 312 -4.50 10.08 -8.36
C ASP A 312 -4.61 11.58 -8.71
N TYR A 313 -3.55 12.15 -9.23
CA TYR A 313 -3.51 13.55 -9.67
C TYR A 313 -4.13 13.72 -11.06
N LYS A 314 -4.79 14.86 -11.25
CA LYS A 314 -5.49 15.19 -12.49
C LYS A 314 -4.51 15.65 -13.57
N GLN A 315 -4.62 15.09 -14.78
CA GLN A 315 -3.93 15.63 -15.96
C GLN A 315 -4.58 16.96 -16.36
N THR A 316 -3.75 18.01 -16.52
CA THR A 316 -4.19 19.39 -16.79
C THR A 316 -3.78 19.88 -18.18
N ALA A 317 -2.83 19.22 -18.82
CA ALA A 317 -2.38 19.56 -20.15
C ALA A 317 -2.21 18.34 -21.06
N THR A 318 -2.34 18.59 -22.35
CA THR A 318 -2.05 17.63 -23.42
C THR A 318 -1.10 18.28 -24.42
N PHE A 319 -0.28 17.47 -25.06
CA PHE A 319 0.62 17.90 -26.10
C PHE A 319 0.48 16.98 -27.31
N GLU A 320 0.33 17.58 -28.47
CA GLU A 320 0.32 16.89 -29.76
C GLU A 320 0.88 17.83 -30.82
N CYS A 321 1.72 17.33 -31.72
CA CYS A 321 2.27 18.07 -32.86
C CYS A 321 2.44 17.15 -34.08
N SER A 322 2.84 17.71 -35.22
CA SER A 322 3.05 16.93 -36.44
C SER A 322 4.30 16.06 -36.42
N ASP A 323 5.21 16.26 -35.49
CA ASP A 323 6.43 15.45 -35.30
C ASP A 323 6.16 14.24 -34.41
N ALA A 324 6.30 13.06 -35.00
CA ALA A 324 6.01 11.78 -34.27
C ALA A 324 7.02 11.51 -33.14
N ASP A 325 8.28 11.92 -33.30
CA ASP A 325 9.33 11.68 -32.30
C ASP A 325 9.10 12.58 -31.08
N LEU A 326 8.71 13.84 -31.27
CA LEU A 326 8.34 14.71 -30.14
C LEU A 326 7.12 14.21 -29.39
N ASN A 327 6.11 13.70 -30.09
CA ASN A 327 4.96 13.07 -29.44
C ASN A 327 5.36 11.83 -28.64
N ALA A 328 6.26 10.98 -29.19
CA ALA A 328 6.76 9.80 -28.49
C ALA A 328 7.59 10.17 -27.25
N ILE A 329 8.46 11.18 -27.34
CA ILE A 329 9.23 11.71 -26.21
C ILE A 329 8.29 12.22 -25.10
N HIS A 330 7.28 13.00 -25.47
CA HIS A 330 6.30 13.51 -24.50
C HIS A 330 5.57 12.37 -23.77
N GLN A 331 5.10 11.34 -24.50
CA GLN A 331 4.45 10.16 -23.91
C GLN A 331 5.40 9.39 -23.00
N MET A 332 6.67 9.26 -23.38
CA MET A 332 7.69 8.60 -22.55
C MET A 332 7.92 9.37 -21.24
N ILE A 333 8.02 10.69 -21.29
CA ILE A 333 8.15 11.53 -20.08
C ILE A 333 6.93 11.37 -19.19
N GLN A 334 5.71 11.47 -19.73
CA GLN A 334 4.48 11.26 -18.96
C GLN A 334 4.45 9.89 -18.27
N TYR A 335 4.84 8.84 -19.00
CA TYR A 335 4.87 7.48 -18.46
C TYR A 335 5.90 7.34 -17.35
N THR A 336 7.09 7.90 -17.51
CA THR A 336 8.14 7.92 -16.51
C THR A 336 7.66 8.61 -15.23
N MET A 337 7.05 9.79 -15.34
CA MET A 337 6.49 10.51 -14.19
C MET A 337 5.46 9.66 -13.42
N LYS A 338 4.58 8.93 -14.12
CA LYS A 338 3.63 8.00 -13.51
C LYS A 338 4.31 6.84 -12.78
N CYS A 339 5.47 6.38 -13.25
CA CYS A 339 6.23 5.33 -12.56
C CYS A 339 6.98 5.83 -11.31
N LEU A 340 7.25 7.12 -11.22
CA LEU A 340 8.06 7.72 -10.15
C LEU A 340 7.24 8.46 -9.09
N THR A 341 5.98 8.80 -9.34
CA THR A 341 5.19 9.65 -8.44
C THR A 341 4.21 8.82 -7.62
N PHE A 342 4.39 8.87 -6.31
CA PHE A 342 3.49 8.29 -5.33
C PHE A 342 2.73 9.39 -4.58
N SER A 343 1.76 8.98 -3.74
CA SER A 343 1.01 9.88 -2.89
C SER A 343 1.95 10.72 -2.01
N GLY A 344 1.97 12.02 -2.28
CA GLY A 344 2.66 13.02 -1.49
C GLY A 344 4.16 13.19 -1.76
N TYR A 345 4.76 12.49 -2.74
CA TYR A 345 6.15 12.68 -3.15
C TYR A 345 6.49 12.01 -4.49
N MET A 346 7.66 12.31 -5.02
CA MET A 346 8.26 11.61 -6.15
C MET A 346 9.53 10.89 -5.69
N VAL A 347 9.73 9.67 -6.19
CA VAL A 347 10.93 8.87 -5.91
C VAL A 347 11.95 8.99 -7.06
N ASP A 348 13.22 8.77 -6.74
CA ASP A 348 14.32 8.68 -7.71
C ASP A 348 14.24 7.40 -8.54
N CYS A 349 14.26 6.25 -7.86
CA CYS A 349 14.18 4.93 -8.48
C CYS A 349 13.35 3.97 -7.61
N PRO A 350 12.17 3.54 -8.08
CA PRO A 350 11.22 2.80 -7.24
C PRO A 350 11.61 1.34 -6.98
N HIS A 351 12.63 0.81 -7.66
CA HIS A 351 13.15 -0.55 -7.48
C HIS A 351 14.33 -0.65 -6.50
N LEU A 352 15.06 0.45 -6.27
CA LEU A 352 16.27 0.43 -5.43
C LEU A 352 16.12 1.29 -4.16
N GLU A 353 16.03 2.61 -4.29
CA GLU A 353 16.12 3.54 -3.17
C GLU A 353 14.76 3.99 -2.65
N ARG A 354 13.78 4.20 -3.53
CA ARG A 354 12.42 4.69 -3.23
C ARG A 354 12.43 5.98 -2.42
N ALA A 355 13.45 6.80 -2.67
CA ALA A 355 13.73 7.98 -1.87
C ALA A 355 13.28 9.27 -2.58
N GLY A 356 12.80 10.24 -1.82
CA GLY A 356 12.33 11.52 -2.33
C GLY A 356 13.45 12.55 -2.39
N TYR A 357 14.45 12.37 -3.26
CA TYR A 357 15.55 13.32 -3.39
C TYR A 357 15.10 14.69 -3.89
N GLY A 358 15.58 15.75 -3.25
CA GLY A 358 15.25 17.12 -3.62
C GLY A 358 15.76 17.51 -5.01
N GLY A 359 16.89 16.94 -5.47
CA GLY A 359 17.44 17.15 -6.82
C GLY A 359 16.50 16.62 -7.90
N ASP A 360 16.00 15.40 -7.74
CA ASP A 360 15.04 14.76 -8.65
C ASP A 360 13.72 15.53 -8.68
N GLY A 361 13.22 15.93 -7.50
CA GLY A 361 12.04 16.77 -7.39
C GLY A 361 12.20 18.09 -8.13
N ASN A 362 13.30 18.80 -7.92
CA ASN A 362 13.55 20.07 -8.54
C ASN A 362 13.65 19.97 -10.08
N SER A 363 14.37 18.97 -10.60
CA SER A 363 14.52 18.77 -12.04
C SER A 363 13.22 18.39 -12.75
N SER A 364 12.31 17.70 -12.04
CA SER A 364 11.04 17.21 -12.59
C SER A 364 9.85 18.15 -12.33
N THR A 365 9.99 19.16 -11.47
CA THR A 365 8.90 20.04 -11.03
C THR A 365 8.19 20.70 -12.20
N MET A 366 8.92 21.31 -13.14
CA MET A 366 8.31 22.00 -14.28
C MET A 366 7.51 21.04 -15.17
N SER A 367 8.04 19.84 -15.44
CA SER A 367 7.34 18.83 -16.23
C SER A 367 6.07 18.37 -15.55
N LEU A 368 6.13 18.09 -14.25
CA LEU A 368 4.97 17.66 -13.47
C LEU A 368 3.89 18.74 -13.40
N GLN A 369 4.25 19.97 -13.06
CA GLN A 369 3.31 21.09 -12.94
C GLN A 369 2.71 21.51 -14.28
N THR A 370 3.43 21.31 -15.37
CA THR A 370 2.90 21.58 -16.72
C THR A 370 1.84 20.56 -17.12
N MET A 371 2.04 19.30 -16.77
CA MET A 371 1.19 18.19 -17.22
C MET A 371 0.06 17.85 -16.26
N TYR A 372 0.25 18.10 -14.97
CA TYR A 372 -0.65 17.59 -13.91
C TYR A 372 -0.90 18.64 -12.81
N ASP A 373 -2.06 18.54 -12.17
CA ASP A 373 -2.37 19.25 -10.93
C ASP A 373 -1.74 18.48 -9.76
N VAL A 374 -0.53 18.86 -9.40
CA VAL A 374 0.29 18.21 -8.36
C VAL A 374 0.59 19.12 -7.17
N ALA A 375 -0.11 20.25 -7.06
CA ALA A 375 0.10 21.20 -5.97
C ALA A 375 -0.03 20.53 -4.58
N PRO A 376 -1.09 19.73 -4.28
CA PRO A 376 -1.20 19.07 -2.99
C PRO A 376 -0.08 18.04 -2.73
N THR A 377 0.39 17.34 -3.77
CA THR A 377 1.54 16.44 -3.66
C THR A 377 2.81 17.18 -3.26
N PHE A 378 3.09 18.33 -3.91
CA PHE A 378 4.26 19.14 -3.56
C PHE A 378 4.13 19.79 -2.17
N GLU A 379 2.95 20.23 -1.77
CA GLU A 379 2.69 20.75 -0.42
C GLU A 379 3.02 19.70 0.65
N ASN A 380 2.54 18.48 0.49
CA ASN A 380 2.86 17.36 1.38
C ASN A 380 4.38 17.08 1.41
N TRP A 381 5.03 17.08 0.26
CA TRP A 381 6.45 16.80 0.16
C TRP A 381 7.31 17.88 0.83
N VAL A 382 7.03 19.16 0.55
CA VAL A 382 7.70 20.31 1.20
C VAL A 382 7.49 20.30 2.72
N GLN A 383 6.28 19.93 3.17
CA GLN A 383 6.00 19.79 4.60
C GLN A 383 6.84 18.65 5.21
N THR A 384 6.96 17.52 4.53
CA THR A 384 7.80 16.39 4.98
C THR A 384 9.27 16.79 5.05
N TRP A 385 9.77 17.59 4.10
CA TRP A 385 11.11 18.17 4.15
C TRP A 385 11.28 19.09 5.35
N GLY A 386 10.30 19.95 5.64
CA GLY A 386 10.30 20.82 6.82
C GLY A 386 10.35 20.03 8.13
N ASP A 387 9.55 18.95 8.22
CA ASP A 387 9.55 18.06 9.40
C ASP A 387 10.90 17.31 9.55
N SER A 388 11.66 17.14 8.46
CA SER A 388 12.98 16.47 8.44
C SER A 388 14.15 17.44 8.65
N MET A 389 13.90 18.73 8.78
CA MET A 389 14.95 19.76 8.96
C MET A 389 15.79 19.48 10.20
N ARG A 390 17.10 19.59 10.07
CA ARG A 390 18.07 19.42 11.15
C ARG A 390 18.13 20.68 12.03
N GLU A 391 18.62 20.55 13.25
CA GLU A 391 18.75 21.68 14.20
C GLU A 391 19.51 22.89 13.63
N GLY A 392 20.47 22.68 12.75
CA GLY A 392 21.20 23.75 12.05
C GLY A 392 20.47 24.38 10.86
N GLY A 393 19.18 24.06 10.63
CA GLY A 393 18.38 24.57 9.51
C GLY A 393 18.68 23.93 8.15
N SER A 394 19.59 22.96 8.09
CA SER A 394 19.86 22.23 6.85
C SER A 394 18.82 21.13 6.61
N LEU A 395 18.44 20.94 5.35
CA LEU A 395 17.62 19.82 4.92
C LEU A 395 18.48 18.56 4.74
N PRO A 396 17.92 17.35 4.92
CA PRO A 396 18.60 16.11 4.56
C PRO A 396 18.71 15.99 3.04
N HIS A 397 19.41 15.00 2.52
CA HIS A 397 19.44 14.70 1.07
C HIS A 397 18.13 14.06 0.61
N VAL A 398 17.48 13.33 1.49
CA VAL A 398 16.29 12.52 1.25
C VAL A 398 15.49 12.41 2.55
#